data_f9a64dac2b6c352eec84d514e985e598
#
_entry.id   f9a64dac2b6c352eec84d514e985e598
#
_cell.length_a   1.000
_cell.length_b   1.000
_cell.length_c   1.000
_cell.angle_alpha   90.00
_cell.angle_beta   90.00
_cell.angle_gamma   90.00
#
_symmetry.space_group_name_H-M   'P 1'
#
loop_
_entity.id
_entity.type
_entity.pdbx_description
1 polymer ?
#
loop_
_entity_poly.entity_id
_entity_poly.type
_entity_poly.pdbx_seq_one_letter_code
_entity_poly.pdbx_strand_id
1 'polypeptide(L)'
;MSIHVRPAALSDYQALCALFEELDEFHRLRRPDFFRRFDGPARTWEQIGKWMAGPDSTMLVAEDGAEDGTEGEADVIGLAVLLPRPPSPFAGAVSRKVVVLDNLVVRADRRDRKIGEKLVVASMEWARGQGASHVELGVHAVNRHALRFYERLGFSVSVHWLSRAA
;
A
#
# COMPACT_ATOMS: atom_id res chain seq x y z
N MET A 1 -0.81 -19.15 14.10
CA MET A 1 -1.16 -17.98 13.29
C MET A 1 -0.04 -17.73 12.30
N SER A 2 -0.21 -18.19 11.07
CA SER A 2 0.81 -18.06 10.00
C SER A 2 0.40 -16.96 9.04
N ILE A 3 1.11 -15.82 9.07
CA ILE A 3 0.87 -14.72 8.15
C ILE A 3 1.67 -14.96 6.87
N HIS A 4 0.96 -15.15 5.78
CA HIS A 4 1.50 -15.30 4.45
C HIS A 4 1.26 -14.04 3.61
N VAL A 5 2.24 -13.64 2.80
CA VAL A 5 2.10 -12.53 1.84
C VAL A 5 2.20 -13.09 0.43
N ARG A 6 1.20 -12.77 -0.39
CA ARG A 6 1.12 -13.19 -1.79
C ARG A 6 0.62 -12.07 -2.70
N PRO A 7 0.80 -12.19 -4.03
CA PRO A 7 0.07 -11.34 -4.96
C PRO A 7 -1.45 -11.47 -4.74
N ALA A 8 -2.15 -10.33 -4.86
CA ALA A 8 -3.61 -10.31 -4.80
C ALA A 8 -4.21 -11.00 -6.04
N ALA A 9 -5.36 -11.63 -5.85
CA ALA A 9 -6.18 -12.18 -6.91
C ALA A 9 -7.50 -11.41 -7.03
N LEU A 10 -8.18 -11.49 -8.17
CA LEU A 10 -9.48 -10.83 -8.33
C LEU A 10 -10.55 -11.37 -7.39
N SER A 11 -10.42 -12.62 -6.92
CA SER A 11 -11.27 -13.20 -5.88
C SER A 11 -11.17 -12.44 -4.54
N ASP A 12 -10.07 -11.72 -4.29
CA ASP A 12 -9.89 -10.92 -3.07
C ASP A 12 -10.67 -9.59 -3.09
N TYR A 13 -11.36 -9.26 -4.19
CA TYR A 13 -11.93 -7.93 -4.43
C TYR A 13 -12.75 -7.37 -3.26
N GLN A 14 -13.63 -8.18 -2.67
CA GLN A 14 -14.46 -7.73 -1.56
C GLN A 14 -13.63 -7.37 -0.31
N ALA A 15 -12.64 -8.21 0.02
CA ALA A 15 -11.73 -7.97 1.12
C ALA A 15 -10.85 -6.74 0.87
N LEU A 16 -10.37 -6.56 -0.36
CA LEU A 16 -9.62 -5.38 -0.77
C LEU A 16 -10.45 -4.10 -0.62
N CYS A 17 -11.71 -4.09 -1.06
CA CYS A 17 -12.61 -2.95 -0.89
C CYS A 17 -12.84 -2.61 0.58
N ALA A 18 -13.02 -3.61 1.45
CA ALA A 18 -13.18 -3.39 2.88
C ALA A 18 -11.93 -2.74 3.50
N LEU A 19 -10.74 -3.20 3.14
CA LEU A 19 -9.48 -2.62 3.60
C LEU A 19 -9.28 -1.18 3.08
N PHE A 20 -9.63 -0.91 1.83
CA PHE A 20 -9.57 0.46 1.30
C PHE A 20 -10.58 1.39 1.99
N GLU A 21 -11.79 0.92 2.28
CA GLU A 21 -12.77 1.73 3.03
C GLU A 21 -12.26 2.09 4.42
N GLU A 22 -11.61 1.16 5.11
CA GLU A 22 -10.98 1.42 6.41
C GLU A 22 -9.86 2.46 6.30
N LEU A 23 -9.03 2.38 5.24
CA LEU A 23 -7.96 3.33 4.97
C LEU A 23 -8.54 4.73 4.64
N ASP A 24 -9.55 4.78 3.78
CA ASP A 24 -10.18 6.02 3.36
C ASP A 24 -10.89 6.71 4.53
N GLU A 25 -11.56 5.96 5.41
CA GLU A 25 -12.16 6.52 6.64
C GLU A 25 -11.11 7.09 7.58
N PHE A 26 -9.97 6.40 7.74
CA PHE A 26 -8.85 6.91 8.51
C PHE A 26 -8.36 8.27 7.99
N HIS A 27 -8.27 8.43 6.68
CA HIS A 27 -7.86 9.68 6.05
C HIS A 27 -8.93 10.77 6.17
N ARG A 28 -10.21 10.45 5.93
CA ARG A 28 -11.33 11.39 6.07
C ARG A 28 -11.41 12.00 7.47
N LEU A 29 -11.25 11.19 8.50
CA LEU A 29 -11.28 11.66 9.88
C LEU A 29 -10.12 12.61 10.22
N ARG A 30 -8.97 12.48 9.57
CA ARG A 30 -7.78 13.28 9.86
C ARG A 30 -7.56 14.45 8.92
N ARG A 31 -8.07 14.35 7.71
CA ARG A 31 -7.95 15.35 6.66
C ARG A 31 -9.29 15.56 5.95
N PRO A 32 -10.35 16.00 6.69
CA PRO A 32 -11.66 16.29 6.10
C PRO A 32 -11.61 17.46 5.11
N ASP A 33 -10.57 18.28 5.18
CA ASP A 33 -10.24 19.33 4.23
C ASP A 33 -9.76 18.81 2.87
N PHE A 34 -9.33 17.55 2.83
CA PHE A 34 -8.73 16.93 1.64
C PHE A 34 -9.52 15.73 1.13
N PHE A 35 -10.09 14.92 2.02
CA PHE A 35 -10.84 13.71 1.70
C PHE A 35 -12.30 13.84 2.06
N ARG A 36 -13.19 13.39 1.18
CA ARG A 36 -14.64 13.37 1.39
C ARG A 36 -15.22 11.98 1.16
N ARG A 37 -16.41 11.72 1.68
CA ARG A 37 -17.21 10.56 1.26
C ARG A 37 -17.69 10.74 -0.17
N PHE A 38 -17.85 9.64 -0.84
CA PHE A 38 -18.48 9.56 -2.16
C PHE A 38 -19.34 8.29 -2.21
N ASP A 39 -20.29 8.25 -3.14
CA ASP A 39 -21.15 7.10 -3.36
C ASP A 39 -20.43 6.14 -4.32
N GLY A 40 -20.34 4.87 -3.92
CA GLY A 40 -19.70 3.83 -4.73
C GLY A 40 -18.65 3.00 -3.96
N PRO A 41 -18.07 1.99 -4.61
CA PRO A 41 -17.04 1.16 -3.99
C PRO A 41 -15.76 1.98 -3.76
N ALA A 42 -15.03 1.68 -2.69
CA ALA A 42 -13.76 2.34 -2.35
C ALA A 42 -12.77 2.32 -3.52
N ARG A 43 -12.74 1.21 -4.26
CA ARG A 43 -12.02 1.08 -5.54
C ARG A 43 -12.85 0.25 -6.50
N THR A 44 -12.87 0.63 -7.78
CA THR A 44 -13.59 -0.15 -8.80
C THR A 44 -12.83 -1.42 -9.17
N TRP A 45 -13.56 -2.44 -9.61
CA TRP A 45 -12.99 -3.67 -10.15
C TRP A 45 -11.96 -3.41 -11.25
N GLU A 46 -12.29 -2.48 -12.16
CA GLU A 46 -11.38 -2.09 -13.24
C GLU A 46 -10.08 -1.45 -12.73
N GLN A 47 -10.17 -0.59 -11.73
CA GLN A 47 -9.00 0.05 -11.13
C GLN A 47 -8.07 -0.97 -10.45
N ILE A 48 -8.66 -1.88 -9.67
CA ILE A 48 -7.90 -2.96 -9.01
C ILE A 48 -7.26 -3.86 -10.08
N GLY A 49 -8.01 -4.25 -11.11
CA GLY A 49 -7.47 -5.05 -12.21
C GLY A 49 -6.29 -4.39 -12.93
N LYS A 50 -6.35 -3.07 -13.16
CA LYS A 50 -5.23 -2.30 -13.73
C LYS A 50 -3.99 -2.32 -12.85
N TRP A 51 -4.16 -2.17 -11.54
CA TRP A 51 -3.02 -2.22 -10.61
C TRP A 51 -2.38 -3.61 -10.54
N MET A 52 -3.19 -4.67 -10.62
CA MET A 52 -2.71 -6.05 -10.59
C MET A 52 -2.02 -6.48 -11.88
N ALA A 53 -2.51 -6.03 -13.04
CA ALA A 53 -2.07 -6.48 -14.36
C ALA A 53 -1.06 -5.53 -15.03
N GLY A 54 -0.76 -4.38 -14.46
CA GLY A 54 0.19 -3.42 -15.03
C GLY A 54 1.61 -3.98 -15.08
N PRO A 55 2.42 -3.62 -16.11
CA PRO A 55 3.74 -4.20 -16.34
C PRO A 55 4.75 -3.91 -15.22
N ASP A 56 4.58 -2.81 -14.51
CA ASP A 56 5.43 -2.40 -13.40
C ASP A 56 4.62 -2.07 -12.14
N SER A 57 3.46 -2.73 -11.98
CA SER A 57 2.59 -2.57 -10.82
C SER A 57 2.16 -3.92 -10.25
N THR A 58 1.81 -3.94 -8.98
CA THR A 58 1.25 -5.12 -8.33
C THR A 58 0.45 -4.72 -7.10
N MET A 59 -0.37 -5.64 -6.63
CA MET A 59 -0.98 -5.60 -5.32
C MET A 59 -0.57 -6.85 -4.54
N LEU A 60 -0.15 -6.67 -3.30
CA LEU A 60 0.16 -7.75 -2.38
C LEU A 60 -0.90 -7.78 -1.28
N VAL A 61 -1.26 -8.98 -0.84
CA VAL A 61 -2.13 -9.19 0.31
C VAL A 61 -1.40 -9.98 1.39
N ALA A 62 -1.69 -9.64 2.63
CA ALA A 62 -1.36 -10.49 3.77
C ALA A 62 -2.61 -11.25 4.18
N GLU A 63 -2.49 -12.55 4.30
CA GLU A 63 -3.54 -13.45 4.74
C GLU A 63 -3.16 -14.19 6.01
N ASP A 64 -4.17 -14.48 6.83
CA ASP A 64 -4.04 -15.30 8.02
C ASP A 64 -4.45 -16.73 7.65
N GLY A 65 -3.47 -17.61 7.47
CA GLY A 65 -3.70 -19.01 7.15
C GLY A 65 -3.99 -19.84 8.41
N ALA A 66 -4.88 -20.81 8.32
CA ALA A 66 -5.06 -21.82 9.35
C ALA A 66 -3.78 -22.67 9.48
N GLU A 67 -3.26 -22.84 10.70
CA GLU A 67 -2.04 -23.62 10.95
C GLU A 67 -2.22 -25.13 10.71
N ASP A 68 -3.46 -25.61 10.57
CA ASP A 68 -3.79 -27.04 10.61
C ASP A 68 -4.36 -27.63 9.31
N GLY A 69 -4.14 -27.02 8.14
CA GLY A 69 -4.60 -27.62 6.88
C GLY A 69 -6.13 -27.80 6.79
N THR A 70 -6.90 -27.17 7.67
CA THR A 70 -8.34 -27.04 7.52
C THR A 70 -8.62 -26.12 6.33
N GLU A 71 -9.42 -26.58 5.38
CA GLU A 71 -9.94 -25.81 4.24
C GLU A 71 -10.86 -24.67 4.72
N GLY A 72 -10.26 -23.67 5.39
CA GLY A 72 -10.89 -22.39 5.67
C GLY A 72 -10.37 -21.38 4.65
N GLU A 73 -11.25 -20.60 4.07
CA GLU A 73 -10.87 -19.47 3.20
C GLU A 73 -9.91 -18.56 3.98
N ALA A 74 -8.68 -18.38 3.48
CA ALA A 74 -7.68 -17.57 4.14
C ALA A 74 -8.17 -16.11 4.21
N ASP A 75 -8.18 -15.55 5.41
CA ASP A 75 -8.72 -14.21 5.68
C ASP A 75 -7.70 -13.14 5.27
N VAL A 76 -8.02 -12.33 4.28
CA VAL A 76 -7.18 -11.19 3.84
C VAL A 76 -7.26 -10.08 4.88
N ILE A 77 -6.14 -9.82 5.52
CA ILE A 77 -6.02 -8.91 6.67
C ILE A 77 -5.14 -7.68 6.43
N GLY A 78 -4.57 -7.56 5.26
CA GLY A 78 -3.80 -6.39 4.86
C GLY A 78 -3.48 -6.39 3.38
N LEU A 79 -3.15 -5.22 2.85
CA LEU A 79 -2.75 -5.04 1.46
C LEU A 79 -1.63 -4.01 1.31
N ALA A 80 -0.90 -4.12 0.21
CA ALA A 80 0.02 -3.11 -0.30
C ALA A 80 -0.21 -2.94 -1.81
N VAL A 81 -0.20 -1.69 -2.28
CA VAL A 81 -0.27 -1.35 -3.72
C VAL A 81 1.05 -0.75 -4.15
N LEU A 82 1.62 -1.29 -5.21
CA LEU A 82 2.90 -0.88 -5.78
C LEU A 82 2.69 -0.41 -7.22
N LEU A 83 3.08 0.81 -7.48
CA LEU A 83 2.88 1.47 -8.78
C LEU A 83 4.20 2.01 -9.32
N PRO A 84 4.40 2.08 -10.66
CA PRO A 84 5.56 2.72 -11.23
C PRO A 84 5.49 4.23 -11.04
N ARG A 85 6.62 4.86 -10.75
CA ARG A 85 6.76 6.31 -10.88
C ARG A 85 7.19 6.64 -12.30
N PRO A 86 6.51 7.56 -12.99
CA PRO A 86 7.00 8.08 -14.27
C PRO A 86 8.40 8.67 -14.13
N PRO A 87 9.29 8.48 -15.12
CA PRO A 87 10.61 9.06 -15.10
C PRO A 87 10.53 10.59 -15.07
N SER A 88 11.53 11.24 -14.48
CA SER A 88 11.61 12.70 -14.47
C SER A 88 11.74 13.23 -15.91
N PRO A 89 10.96 14.24 -16.32
CA PRO A 89 11.13 14.88 -17.62
C PRO A 89 12.36 15.79 -17.68
N PHE A 90 13.04 16.03 -16.55
CA PHE A 90 14.20 16.90 -16.49
C PHE A 90 15.46 16.17 -16.98
N ALA A 91 16.09 16.68 -18.04
CA ALA A 91 17.25 16.04 -18.68
C ALA A 91 18.47 15.91 -17.76
N GLY A 92 18.59 16.76 -16.74
CA GLY A 92 19.64 16.67 -15.71
C GLY A 92 19.35 15.70 -14.58
N ALA A 93 18.19 15.03 -14.57
CA ALA A 93 17.87 14.06 -13.55
C ALA A 93 18.67 12.76 -13.73
N VAL A 94 19.18 12.22 -12.64
CA VAL A 94 19.75 10.87 -12.66
C VAL A 94 18.64 9.88 -12.94
N SER A 95 18.85 9.04 -13.97
CA SER A 95 17.87 8.00 -14.31
C SER A 95 17.72 7.01 -13.16
N ARG A 96 16.48 6.84 -12.68
CA ARG A 96 16.13 5.90 -11.60
C ARG A 96 14.85 5.17 -11.98
N LYS A 97 14.85 3.86 -11.81
CA LYS A 97 13.59 3.11 -11.77
C LYS A 97 13.06 3.15 -10.33
N VAL A 98 11.94 3.80 -10.14
CA VAL A 98 11.32 3.99 -8.83
C VAL A 98 9.96 3.31 -8.80
N VAL A 99 9.72 2.54 -7.75
CA VAL A 99 8.40 2.00 -7.41
C VAL A 99 7.83 2.82 -6.27
N VAL A 100 6.55 3.18 -6.37
CA VAL A 100 5.80 3.87 -5.31
C VAL A 100 4.99 2.84 -4.53
N LEU A 101 5.22 2.74 -3.23
CA LEU A 101 4.30 2.09 -2.31
C LEU A 101 3.14 3.06 -2.05
N ASP A 102 2.11 2.96 -2.89
CA ASP A 102 1.00 3.91 -2.95
C ASP A 102 0.03 3.75 -1.79
N ASN A 103 -0.30 2.51 -1.44
CA ASN A 103 -1.17 2.19 -0.30
C ASN A 103 -0.55 1.06 0.52
N LEU A 104 -0.67 1.18 1.84
CA LEU A 104 -0.39 0.13 2.80
C LEU A 104 -1.46 0.20 3.89
N VAL A 105 -2.20 -0.87 4.07
CA VAL A 105 -3.19 -0.99 5.13
C VAL A 105 -3.17 -2.36 5.78
N VAL A 106 -3.34 -2.38 7.08
CA VAL A 106 -3.58 -3.59 7.87
C VAL A 106 -4.88 -3.39 8.63
N ARG A 107 -5.77 -4.37 8.56
CA ARG A 107 -7.06 -4.36 9.24
C ARG A 107 -6.90 -3.99 10.73
N ALA A 108 -7.76 -3.14 11.26
CA ALA A 108 -7.59 -2.52 12.57
C ALA A 108 -7.44 -3.53 13.70
N ASP A 109 -8.22 -4.62 13.66
CA ASP A 109 -8.19 -5.71 14.65
C ASP A 109 -6.94 -6.62 14.58
N ARG A 110 -6.12 -6.41 13.55
CA ARG A 110 -4.91 -7.21 13.27
C ARG A 110 -3.61 -6.41 13.33
N ARG A 111 -3.66 -5.14 13.72
CA ARG A 111 -2.46 -4.29 13.88
C ARG A 111 -1.56 -4.79 15.01
N ASP A 112 -0.34 -4.25 15.06
CA ASP A 112 0.69 -4.57 16.07
C ASP A 112 1.20 -6.03 16.05
N ARG A 113 0.97 -6.75 14.93
CA ARG A 113 1.40 -8.13 14.69
C ARG A 113 2.47 -8.24 13.59
N LYS A 114 3.19 -7.16 13.32
CA LYS A 114 4.23 -7.08 12.28
C LYS A 114 3.74 -7.35 10.84
N ILE A 115 2.43 -7.35 10.60
CA ILE A 115 1.85 -7.60 9.27
C ILE A 115 2.28 -6.51 8.29
N GLY A 116 2.21 -5.23 8.70
CA GLY A 116 2.68 -4.12 7.88
C GLY A 116 4.16 -4.22 7.53
N GLU A 117 5.00 -4.68 8.46
CA GLU A 117 6.42 -4.93 8.22
C GLU A 117 6.63 -6.02 7.16
N LYS A 118 5.91 -7.15 7.27
CA LYS A 118 5.95 -8.22 6.26
C LYS A 118 5.53 -7.73 4.88
N LEU A 119 4.46 -6.92 4.78
CA LEU A 119 4.03 -6.33 3.53
C LEU A 119 5.09 -5.39 2.93
N VAL A 120 5.74 -4.56 3.76
CA VAL A 120 6.84 -3.68 3.30
C VAL A 120 8.03 -4.50 2.81
N VAL A 121 8.44 -5.54 3.55
CA VAL A 121 9.54 -6.42 3.14
C VAL A 121 9.23 -7.08 1.78
N ALA A 122 8.05 -7.66 1.62
CA ALA A 122 7.63 -8.26 0.35
C ALA A 122 7.55 -7.22 -0.79
N SER A 123 7.11 -6.00 -0.48
CA SER A 123 7.10 -4.87 -1.44
C SER A 123 8.50 -4.49 -1.90
N MET A 124 9.46 -4.44 -0.99
CA MET A 124 10.87 -4.16 -1.31
C MET A 124 11.50 -5.28 -2.16
N GLU A 125 11.17 -6.53 -1.85
CA GLU A 125 11.64 -7.70 -2.62
C GLU A 125 11.06 -7.68 -4.03
N TRP A 126 9.76 -7.45 -4.17
CA TRP A 126 9.12 -7.33 -5.47
C TRP A 126 9.73 -6.19 -6.29
N ALA A 127 9.87 -5.01 -5.72
CA ALA A 127 10.46 -3.84 -6.40
C ALA A 127 11.89 -4.14 -6.89
N ARG A 128 12.70 -4.80 -6.07
CA ARG A 128 14.04 -5.25 -6.43
C ARG A 128 14.01 -6.22 -7.62
N GLY A 129 13.08 -7.18 -7.61
CA GLY A 129 12.85 -8.13 -8.71
C GLY A 129 12.46 -7.43 -10.01
N GLN A 130 11.81 -6.26 -9.94
CA GLN A 130 11.51 -5.41 -11.09
C GLN A 130 12.70 -4.52 -11.54
N GLY A 131 13.85 -4.62 -10.89
CA GLY A 131 15.01 -3.78 -11.19
C GLY A 131 14.88 -2.33 -10.67
N ALA A 132 13.98 -2.08 -9.73
CA ALA A 132 13.86 -0.76 -9.11
C ALA A 132 15.08 -0.47 -8.23
N SER A 133 15.60 0.75 -8.34
CA SER A 133 16.69 1.25 -7.49
C SER A 133 16.17 1.85 -6.18
N HIS A 134 14.92 2.31 -6.16
CA HIS A 134 14.31 2.95 -5.01
C HIS A 134 12.83 2.57 -4.88
N VAL A 135 12.36 2.50 -3.64
CA VAL A 135 10.94 2.51 -3.30
C VAL A 135 10.65 3.82 -2.58
N GLU A 136 9.65 4.54 -3.04
CA GLU A 136 9.19 5.79 -2.45
C GLU A 136 7.75 5.66 -1.96
N LEU A 137 7.37 6.48 -1.00
CA LEU A 137 5.99 6.56 -0.50
C LEU A 137 5.67 7.97 -0.03
N GLY A 138 4.37 8.27 0.04
CA GLY A 138 3.87 9.51 0.61
C GLY A 138 3.17 9.26 1.95
N VAL A 139 3.49 10.06 2.95
CA VAL A 139 2.79 10.05 4.25
C VAL A 139 2.24 11.45 4.52
N HIS A 140 0.95 11.54 4.82
CA HIS A 140 0.38 12.81 5.29
C HIS A 140 1.03 13.22 6.61
N ALA A 141 1.46 14.47 6.73
CA ALA A 141 2.17 15.01 7.89
C ALA A 141 1.47 14.79 9.24
N VAL A 142 0.14 14.67 9.22
CA VAL A 142 -0.68 14.35 10.39
C VAL A 142 -0.55 12.90 10.85
N ASN A 143 -0.07 12.00 9.99
CA ASN A 143 0.08 10.57 10.28
C ASN A 143 1.46 10.25 10.85
N ARG A 144 1.75 10.79 12.02
CA ARG A 144 3.04 10.59 12.70
C ARG A 144 3.33 9.13 13.06
N HIS A 145 2.29 8.30 13.20
CA HIS A 145 2.46 6.87 13.47
C HIS A 145 3.06 6.17 12.25
N ALA A 146 2.50 6.40 11.05
CA ALA A 146 3.03 5.84 9.82
C ALA A 146 4.46 6.35 9.53
N LEU A 147 4.72 7.65 9.77
CA LEU A 147 6.07 8.19 9.57
C LEU A 147 7.10 7.44 10.43
N ARG A 148 6.88 7.31 11.75
CA ARG A 148 7.77 6.55 12.63
C ARG A 148 7.88 5.07 12.24
N PHE A 149 6.80 4.47 11.74
CA PHE A 149 6.82 3.10 11.25
C PHE A 149 7.79 2.95 10.07
N TYR A 150 7.69 3.80 9.05
CA TYR A 150 8.58 3.75 7.89
C TYR A 150 10.03 4.13 8.23
N GLU A 151 10.25 5.09 9.11
CA GLU A 151 11.61 5.44 9.59
C GLU A 151 12.31 4.23 10.24
N ARG A 152 11.59 3.44 11.06
CA ARG A 152 12.14 2.21 11.65
C ARG A 152 12.49 1.15 10.60
N LEU A 153 11.85 1.18 9.43
CA LEU A 153 12.13 0.30 8.31
C LEU A 153 13.19 0.86 7.34
N GLY A 154 13.86 1.96 7.72
CA GLY A 154 14.97 2.52 6.96
C GLY A 154 14.57 3.54 5.90
N PHE A 155 13.30 3.97 5.84
CA PHE A 155 12.90 5.08 5.00
C PHE A 155 13.32 6.42 5.62
N SER A 156 13.71 7.35 4.77
CA SER A 156 14.04 8.72 5.16
C SER A 156 13.31 9.73 4.30
N VAL A 157 13.08 10.91 4.85
CA VAL A 157 12.42 12.00 4.10
C VAL A 157 13.30 12.45 2.96
N SER A 158 12.77 12.47 1.73
CA SER A 158 13.45 12.95 0.52
C SER A 158 12.93 14.29 0.02
N VAL A 159 11.63 14.57 0.23
CA VAL A 159 10.96 15.79 -0.24
C VAL A 159 9.90 16.24 0.76
N HIS A 160 9.79 17.55 0.97
CA HIS A 160 8.67 18.15 1.68
C HIS A 160 7.72 18.84 0.70
N TRP A 161 6.45 18.51 0.75
CA TRP A 161 5.38 19.20 0.02
C TRP A 161 4.71 20.21 0.94
N LEU A 162 4.79 21.49 0.57
CA LEU A 162 4.17 22.58 1.30
C LEU A 162 3.01 23.14 0.48
N SER A 163 1.89 23.47 1.14
CA SER A 163 0.73 24.08 0.51
C SER A 163 0.23 25.26 1.33
N ARG A 164 -0.34 26.25 0.64
CA ARG A 164 -0.98 27.42 1.20
C ARG A 164 -2.23 27.73 0.38
N ALA A 165 -3.31 28.12 1.04
CA ALA A 165 -4.46 28.67 0.33
C ALA A 165 -4.07 29.95 -0.41
N ALA A 166 -4.62 30.12 -1.63
CA ALA A 166 -4.43 31.31 -2.47
C ALA A 166 -5.37 32.45 -2.03
#